data_876f60389e043490736c850f19edbab2
#
_entry.id   876f60389e043490736c850f19edbab2
#
_cell.length_a   1.000
_cell.length_b   1.000
_cell.length_c   1.000
_cell.angle_alpha   90.00
_cell.angle_beta   90.00
_cell.angle_gamma   90.00
#
_symmetry.space_group_name_H-M   'P 1'
#
loop_
_entity.id
_entity.type
_entity.pdbx_description
1 polymer ?
#
loop_
_entity_poly.entity_id
_entity_poly.type
_entity_poly.pdbx_seq_one_letter_code
_entity_poly.pdbx_strand_id
1 'polypeptide(L)'
;MASPRAEFAPHMEHYTFVLEDQPYLGYFQYGNEKTPVHTTDRHGFRVTPGPGGLRATVGDDRPEGPARMLAGSSAVFGVGATGDEATITARLWNAHAPRLPWLNLSGQSHNSAQELLLFTLFQHELPPLEDIVLLSGVNNLVLSRLPEEKQGRHGAFFECGPAPEVVPPTDQRVAHATELTLRHLGGWKALADGLGARLTFVLQPLAPWVREKPLPREQALFDELDEVSNFRRFHNDISTMAVGRAYAELLAAGCARLGVPFLDMNVALGAAAAPEDWLFIDRVHGTDLGYDLVARQLADHLDLA
;
A
#
# COMPACT_ATOMS: atom_id res chain seq x y z
N MET A 1 16.30 15.48 24.42
CA MET A 1 15.28 14.41 24.44
C MET A 1 15.43 13.64 23.13
N ALA A 2 15.23 12.34 23.12
CA ALA A 2 15.18 11.58 21.86
C ALA A 2 14.01 12.10 21.00
N SER A 3 14.12 12.00 19.68
CA SER A 3 13.00 12.35 18.80
C SER A 3 11.85 11.35 18.96
N PRO A 4 10.59 11.76 18.69
CA PRO A 4 9.45 10.83 18.71
C PRO A 4 9.68 9.57 17.89
N ARG A 5 10.32 9.68 16.72
CA ARG A 5 10.63 8.53 15.86
C ARG A 5 11.65 7.61 16.52
N ALA A 6 12.70 8.15 17.12
CA ALA A 6 13.69 7.34 17.83
C ALA A 6 13.12 6.66 19.09
N GLU A 7 12.12 7.27 19.72
CA GLU A 7 11.45 6.74 20.91
C GLU A 7 10.40 5.68 20.58
N PHE A 8 9.49 5.95 19.64
CA PHE A 8 8.32 5.11 19.38
C PHE A 8 8.50 4.15 18.21
N ALA A 9 9.30 4.51 17.20
CA ALA A 9 9.49 3.73 15.98
C ALA A 9 10.96 3.67 15.54
N PRO A 10 11.89 3.24 16.43
CA PRO A 10 13.34 3.23 16.11
C PRO A 10 13.70 2.36 14.91
N HIS A 11 12.95 1.31 14.64
CA HIS A 11 13.13 0.44 13.47
C HIS A 11 12.98 1.16 12.13
N MET A 12 12.35 2.34 12.12
CA MET A 12 12.18 3.16 10.91
C MET A 12 13.51 3.71 10.35
N GLU A 13 14.60 3.71 11.14
CA GLU A 13 15.92 4.07 10.64
C GLU A 13 16.45 3.10 9.57
N HIS A 14 15.92 1.86 9.56
CA HIS A 14 16.29 0.82 8.60
C HIS A 14 15.46 0.84 7.32
N TYR A 15 14.39 1.65 7.25
CA TYR A 15 13.66 1.88 6.01
C TYR A 15 14.32 3.03 5.23
N THR A 16 15.28 2.69 4.40
CA THR A 16 15.90 3.64 3.48
C THR A 16 15.10 3.66 2.18
N PHE A 17 14.72 4.86 1.73
CA PHE A 17 14.05 5.04 0.43
C PHE A 17 15.08 5.14 -0.70
N VAL A 18 16.07 4.24 -0.69
CA VAL A 18 17.01 4.13 -1.79
C VAL A 18 16.41 3.14 -2.77
N LEU A 19 16.07 3.62 -3.96
CA LEU A 19 15.46 2.86 -5.04
C LEU A 19 16.39 2.92 -6.24
N GLU A 20 16.43 1.84 -7.03
CA GLU A 20 17.19 1.81 -8.26
C GLU A 20 16.31 2.09 -9.48
N ASP A 21 16.91 2.65 -10.54
CA ASP A 21 16.22 2.86 -11.79
C ASP A 21 15.86 1.50 -12.43
N GLN A 22 14.59 1.37 -12.83
CA GLN A 22 14.08 0.17 -13.49
C GLN A 22 13.47 0.52 -14.84
N PRO A 23 13.86 -0.18 -15.92
CA PRO A 23 13.28 0.02 -17.24
C PRO A 23 11.75 -0.10 -17.20
N TYR A 24 11.07 0.79 -17.88
CA TYR A 24 9.60 0.91 -17.98
C TYR A 24 8.88 1.31 -16.69
N LEU A 25 9.36 0.85 -15.54
CA LEU A 25 8.73 1.09 -14.23
C LEU A 25 9.14 2.44 -13.62
N GLY A 26 10.33 2.92 -14.01
CA GLY A 26 10.96 4.13 -13.51
C GLY A 26 11.89 3.85 -12.34
N TYR A 27 11.41 3.18 -11.30
CA TYR A 27 12.21 2.82 -10.13
C TYR A 27 11.61 1.62 -9.39
N PHE A 28 12.45 0.89 -8.65
CA PHE A 28 12.04 -0.23 -7.81
C PHE A 28 13.01 -0.45 -6.65
N GLN A 29 12.64 -1.29 -5.69
CA GLN A 29 13.48 -1.69 -4.57
C GLN A 29 14.67 -2.54 -5.04
N TYR A 30 15.76 -2.50 -4.29
CA TYR A 30 16.92 -3.36 -4.55
C TYR A 30 16.59 -4.84 -4.37
N GLY A 31 17.14 -5.66 -5.27
CA GLY A 31 17.11 -7.11 -5.14
C GLY A 31 18.13 -7.61 -4.11
N ASN A 32 17.83 -8.75 -3.48
CA ASN A 32 18.68 -9.43 -2.49
C ASN A 32 19.05 -8.54 -1.28
N GLU A 33 18.22 -7.57 -0.94
CA GLU A 33 18.44 -6.72 0.23
C GLU A 33 18.07 -7.49 1.50
N LYS A 34 18.90 -7.33 2.53
CA LYS A 34 18.64 -7.89 3.86
C LYS A 34 18.95 -6.83 4.90
N THR A 35 17.93 -6.28 5.49
CA THR A 35 18.01 -5.32 6.59
C THR A 35 17.49 -5.95 7.88
N PRO A 36 17.57 -5.27 9.03
CA PRO A 36 16.93 -5.72 10.25
C PRO A 36 15.40 -5.84 10.17
N VAL A 37 14.75 -5.13 9.23
CA VAL A 37 13.29 -5.01 9.15
C VAL A 37 12.67 -5.64 7.90
N HIS A 38 13.45 -5.88 6.84
CA HIS A 38 12.93 -6.53 5.63
C HIS A 38 13.97 -7.31 4.86
N THR A 39 13.49 -8.29 4.11
CA THR A 39 14.27 -9.08 3.17
C THR A 39 13.58 -9.03 1.80
N THR A 40 14.35 -8.82 0.73
CA THR A 40 13.85 -8.88 -0.65
C THR A 40 14.46 -10.06 -1.41
N ASP A 41 13.73 -10.55 -2.41
CA ASP A 41 14.23 -11.56 -3.36
C ASP A 41 15.16 -10.92 -4.42
N ARG A 42 15.64 -11.72 -5.39
CA ARG A 42 16.53 -11.25 -6.45
C ARG A 42 15.98 -10.10 -7.29
N HIS A 43 14.65 -9.94 -7.32
CA HIS A 43 13.98 -8.88 -8.09
C HIS A 43 13.62 -7.64 -7.25
N GLY A 44 13.72 -7.72 -5.92
CA GLY A 44 13.32 -6.63 -5.03
C GLY A 44 11.95 -6.84 -4.35
N PHE A 45 11.24 -7.93 -4.61
CA PHE A 45 9.98 -8.22 -3.93
C PHE A 45 10.22 -8.66 -2.49
N ARG A 46 9.43 -8.11 -1.57
CA ARG A 46 9.54 -8.47 -0.15
C ARG A 46 9.16 -9.92 0.07
N VAL A 47 9.95 -10.60 0.89
CA VAL A 47 9.70 -11.98 1.31
C VAL A 47 8.49 -12.02 2.23
N THR A 48 7.58 -12.96 1.98
CA THR A 48 6.50 -13.31 2.89
C THR A 48 6.87 -14.59 3.64
N PRO A 49 7.21 -14.53 4.93
CA PRO A 49 7.38 -15.73 5.76
C PRO A 49 6.01 -16.36 6.05
N GLY A 50 5.98 -17.69 5.96
CA GLY A 50 4.80 -18.52 6.20
C GLY A 50 4.97 -19.50 7.35
N PRO A 51 3.95 -20.33 7.63
CA PRO A 51 3.96 -21.29 8.71
C PRO A 51 5.08 -22.34 8.52
N GLY A 52 5.67 -22.79 9.62
CA GLY A 52 6.69 -23.86 9.59
C GLY A 52 8.01 -23.46 8.93
N GLY A 53 8.31 -22.18 8.78
CA GLY A 53 9.54 -21.69 8.12
C GLY A 53 9.44 -21.63 6.59
N LEU A 54 8.26 -21.81 6.02
CA LEU A 54 8.01 -21.58 4.61
C LEU A 54 8.22 -20.11 4.25
N ARG A 55 8.51 -19.85 2.98
CA ARG A 55 8.66 -18.51 2.42
C ARG A 55 7.97 -18.45 1.07
N ALA A 56 7.50 -17.28 0.70
CA ALA A 56 6.96 -17.02 -0.63
C ALA A 56 7.45 -15.67 -1.16
N THR A 57 7.90 -15.67 -2.42
CA THR A 57 8.26 -14.47 -3.17
C THR A 57 7.90 -14.67 -4.64
N VAL A 58 8.00 -13.60 -5.42
CA VAL A 58 7.82 -13.66 -6.87
C VAL A 58 9.03 -14.32 -7.55
N GLY A 59 10.26 -14.01 -7.07
CA GLY A 59 11.51 -14.43 -7.71
C GLY A 59 12.06 -15.77 -7.22
N ASP A 60 12.46 -15.85 -5.96
CA ASP A 60 13.30 -16.96 -5.48
C ASP A 60 12.52 -18.10 -4.84
N ASP A 61 11.61 -17.77 -3.90
CA ASP A 61 10.80 -18.74 -3.15
C ASP A 61 9.38 -18.82 -3.75
N ARG A 62 9.29 -19.05 -5.06
CA ARG A 62 8.00 -19.13 -5.75
C ARG A 62 7.23 -20.39 -5.34
N PRO A 63 5.96 -20.27 -4.90
CA PRO A 63 5.12 -21.42 -4.62
C PRO A 63 4.96 -22.34 -5.84
N GLU A 64 5.04 -23.67 -5.64
CA GLU A 64 4.83 -24.66 -6.71
C GLU A 64 3.36 -24.81 -7.11
N GLY A 65 2.44 -24.50 -6.19
CA GLY A 65 0.99 -24.60 -6.35
C GLY A 65 0.30 -23.24 -6.42
N PRO A 66 -1.03 -23.23 -6.35
CA PRO A 66 -1.80 -21.97 -6.31
C PRO A 66 -1.39 -21.07 -5.15
N ALA A 67 -1.43 -19.76 -5.40
CA ALA A 67 -1.15 -18.75 -4.40
C ALA A 67 -2.20 -17.65 -4.43
N ARG A 68 -2.17 -16.78 -3.43
CA ARG A 68 -2.87 -15.51 -3.38
C ARG A 68 -1.87 -14.36 -3.47
N MET A 69 -2.30 -13.24 -3.96
CA MET A 69 -1.44 -12.08 -4.13
C MET A 69 -2.06 -10.83 -3.54
N LEU A 70 -1.29 -10.12 -2.71
CA LEU A 70 -1.58 -8.76 -2.30
C LEU A 70 -0.70 -7.83 -3.13
N ALA A 71 -1.32 -6.94 -3.90
CA ALA A 71 -0.65 -5.97 -4.74
C ALA A 71 -0.91 -4.55 -4.24
N GLY A 72 0.07 -3.64 -4.44
CA GLY A 72 -0.06 -2.24 -4.06
C GLY A 72 1.27 -1.52 -3.92
N SER A 73 1.30 -0.51 -3.04
CA SER A 73 2.48 0.32 -2.84
C SER A 73 3.22 0.04 -1.53
N SER A 74 3.82 1.05 -0.92
CA SER A 74 4.65 0.96 0.30
C SER A 74 3.92 0.35 1.51
N ALA A 75 2.61 0.53 1.64
CA ALA A 75 1.83 -0.10 2.71
C ALA A 75 1.73 -1.62 2.52
N VAL A 76 1.64 -2.10 1.27
CA VAL A 76 1.69 -3.53 0.93
C VAL A 76 3.11 -4.06 1.11
N PHE A 77 4.12 -3.31 0.67
CA PHE A 77 5.51 -3.64 1.00
C PHE A 77 5.71 -3.82 2.50
N GLY A 78 4.97 -3.09 3.30
CA GLY A 78 5.00 -3.17 4.76
C GLY A 78 6.01 -2.21 5.36
N VAL A 79 6.18 -1.01 4.77
CA VAL A 79 6.95 0.09 5.41
C VAL A 79 6.34 0.36 6.78
N GLY A 80 7.16 0.32 7.82
CA GLY A 80 6.70 0.47 9.20
C GLY A 80 6.56 -0.82 10.00
N ALA A 81 6.53 -1.97 9.34
CA ALA A 81 6.58 -3.25 10.03
C ALA A 81 7.95 -3.46 10.70
N THR A 82 7.97 -4.05 11.89
CA THR A 82 9.21 -4.33 12.63
C THR A 82 10.02 -5.49 12.05
N GLY A 83 9.42 -6.27 11.15
CA GLY A 83 10.03 -7.41 10.46
C GLY A 83 9.14 -7.94 9.36
N ASP A 84 9.63 -8.91 8.59
CA ASP A 84 8.86 -9.55 7.52
C ASP A 84 7.60 -10.24 8.04
N GLU A 85 7.63 -10.76 9.26
CA GLU A 85 6.51 -11.45 9.92
C GLU A 85 5.34 -10.51 10.28
N ALA A 86 5.60 -9.22 10.35
CA ALA A 86 4.61 -8.22 10.71
C ALA A 86 3.91 -7.58 9.50
N THR A 87 4.26 -8.00 8.27
CA THR A 87 3.59 -7.51 7.05
C THR A 87 2.17 -8.06 6.90
N ILE A 88 1.33 -7.37 6.14
CA ILE A 88 -0.04 -7.81 5.86
C ILE A 88 -0.05 -9.21 5.24
N THR A 89 0.83 -9.49 4.28
CA THR A 89 0.92 -10.80 3.62
C THR A 89 1.32 -11.92 4.57
N ALA A 90 2.28 -11.66 5.46
CA ALA A 90 2.69 -12.63 6.48
C ALA A 90 1.57 -12.89 7.51
N ARG A 91 0.86 -11.85 7.95
CA ARG A 91 -0.30 -11.99 8.86
C ARG A 91 -1.44 -12.76 8.20
N LEU A 92 -1.72 -12.50 6.93
CA LEU A 92 -2.69 -13.30 6.16
C LEU A 92 -2.30 -14.77 6.14
N TRP A 93 -1.06 -15.09 5.72
CA TRP A 93 -0.64 -16.48 5.57
C TRP A 93 -0.50 -17.23 6.89
N ASN A 94 -0.02 -16.59 7.96
CA ASN A 94 0.20 -17.29 9.24
C ASN A 94 -1.02 -17.35 10.16
N ALA A 95 -2.00 -16.44 9.99
CA ALA A 95 -3.09 -16.32 10.96
C ALA A 95 -4.49 -16.23 10.35
N HIS A 96 -4.70 -15.33 9.38
CA HIS A 96 -6.05 -14.93 9.01
C HIS A 96 -6.58 -15.64 7.75
N ALA A 97 -5.69 -16.05 6.82
CA ALA A 97 -6.07 -16.74 5.58
C ALA A 97 -4.99 -17.78 5.19
N PRO A 98 -4.77 -18.82 6.02
CA PRO A 98 -3.58 -19.69 5.96
C PRO A 98 -3.65 -20.77 4.87
N ARG A 99 -4.74 -20.91 4.15
CA ARG A 99 -4.96 -22.00 3.20
C ARG A 99 -3.95 -22.02 2.05
N LEU A 100 -3.56 -20.86 1.56
CA LEU A 100 -2.61 -20.70 0.45
C LEU A 100 -1.51 -19.69 0.81
N PRO A 101 -0.32 -19.82 0.21
CA PRO A 101 0.74 -18.83 0.35
C PRO A 101 0.30 -17.47 -0.23
N TRP A 102 0.84 -16.40 0.37
CA TRP A 102 0.60 -15.03 -0.06
C TRP A 102 1.85 -14.42 -0.66
N LEU A 103 1.74 -13.90 -1.87
CA LEU A 103 2.78 -13.12 -2.54
C LEU A 103 2.60 -11.63 -2.25
N ASN A 104 3.71 -10.94 -2.03
CA ASN A 104 3.77 -9.49 -1.88
C ASN A 104 4.24 -8.88 -3.21
N LEU A 105 3.29 -8.36 -4.02
CA LEU A 105 3.61 -7.67 -5.27
C LEU A 105 3.47 -6.15 -5.06
N SER A 106 4.51 -5.53 -4.55
CA SER A 106 4.46 -4.12 -4.18
C SER A 106 5.69 -3.34 -4.59
N GLY A 107 5.49 -2.07 -4.96
CA GLY A 107 6.55 -1.12 -5.20
C GLY A 107 6.41 0.11 -4.31
N GLN A 108 7.47 0.48 -3.58
CA GLN A 108 7.45 1.66 -2.74
C GLN A 108 7.18 2.92 -3.59
N SER A 109 6.28 3.79 -3.11
CA SER A 109 5.88 5.03 -3.79
C SER A 109 5.20 4.85 -5.16
N HIS A 110 4.83 3.65 -5.56
CA HIS A 110 4.15 3.39 -6.83
C HIS A 110 2.73 3.98 -6.83
N ASN A 111 2.33 4.51 -7.98
CA ASN A 111 0.94 4.83 -8.31
C ASN A 111 0.27 3.66 -9.04
N SER A 112 -1.02 3.75 -9.30
CA SER A 112 -1.79 2.65 -9.93
C SER A 112 -1.30 2.24 -11.33
N ALA A 113 -0.66 3.16 -12.09
CA ALA A 113 -0.04 2.82 -13.37
C ALA A 113 1.19 1.93 -13.18
N GLN A 114 2.05 2.30 -12.23
CA GLN A 114 3.25 1.52 -11.89
C GLN A 114 2.90 0.17 -11.26
N GLU A 115 1.86 0.10 -10.42
CA GLU A 115 1.35 -1.16 -9.87
C GLU A 115 0.91 -2.13 -10.98
N LEU A 116 0.12 -1.65 -11.97
CA LEU A 116 -0.32 -2.46 -13.11
C LEU A 116 0.87 -2.87 -13.98
N LEU A 117 1.81 -1.96 -14.22
CA LEU A 117 3.00 -2.24 -15.01
C LEU A 117 3.90 -3.26 -14.32
N LEU A 118 4.09 -3.15 -13.00
CA LEU A 118 4.83 -4.12 -12.19
C LEU A 118 4.23 -5.53 -12.35
N PHE A 119 2.91 -5.67 -12.23
CA PHE A 119 2.24 -6.95 -12.47
C PHE A 119 2.49 -7.46 -13.89
N THR A 120 2.34 -6.61 -14.90
CA THR A 120 2.53 -6.98 -16.32
C THR A 120 3.96 -7.48 -16.59
N LEU A 121 4.97 -6.85 -16.00
CA LEU A 121 6.38 -7.20 -16.16
C LEU A 121 6.70 -8.57 -15.54
N PHE A 122 6.08 -8.92 -14.41
CA PHE A 122 6.43 -10.11 -13.64
C PHE A 122 5.38 -11.23 -13.67
N GLN A 123 4.22 -11.04 -14.32
CA GLN A 123 3.16 -12.04 -14.36
C GLN A 123 3.62 -13.43 -14.86
N HIS A 124 4.65 -13.50 -15.72
CA HIS A 124 5.18 -14.74 -16.26
C HIS A 124 5.97 -15.56 -15.22
N GLU A 125 6.37 -14.94 -14.12
CA GLU A 125 7.04 -15.60 -12.99
C GLU A 125 6.06 -16.00 -11.88
N LEU A 126 4.80 -15.56 -11.92
CA LEU A 126 3.83 -15.88 -10.89
C LEU A 126 3.33 -17.32 -10.99
N PRO A 127 3.04 -17.99 -9.86
CA PRO A 127 2.30 -19.24 -9.86
C PRO A 127 0.84 -19.00 -10.29
N PRO A 128 0.01 -20.05 -10.47
CA PRO A 128 -1.42 -19.87 -10.60
C PRO A 128 -1.98 -19.05 -9.44
N LEU A 129 -2.75 -18.01 -9.75
CA LEU A 129 -3.34 -17.15 -8.73
C LEU A 129 -4.81 -17.47 -8.52
N GLU A 130 -5.24 -17.64 -7.26
CA GLU A 130 -6.65 -17.77 -6.89
C GLU A 130 -7.27 -16.39 -6.66
N ASP A 131 -6.60 -15.55 -5.88
CA ASP A 131 -7.04 -14.22 -5.54
C ASP A 131 -5.94 -13.18 -5.80
N ILE A 132 -6.37 -12.05 -6.33
CA ILE A 132 -5.60 -10.81 -6.44
C ILE A 132 -6.32 -9.76 -5.61
N VAL A 133 -5.70 -9.32 -4.52
CA VAL A 133 -6.19 -8.20 -3.71
C VAL A 133 -5.34 -6.99 -4.01
N LEU A 134 -5.93 -5.95 -4.60
CA LEU A 134 -5.24 -4.69 -4.91
C LEU A 134 -5.55 -3.66 -3.82
N LEU A 135 -4.62 -3.46 -2.89
CA LEU A 135 -4.69 -2.45 -1.82
C LEU A 135 -4.00 -1.17 -2.28
N SER A 136 -4.75 -0.22 -2.81
CA SER A 136 -4.22 0.93 -3.54
C SER A 136 -5.10 2.18 -3.43
N GLY A 137 -4.85 3.18 -4.27
CA GLY A 137 -5.66 4.38 -4.49
C GLY A 137 -5.07 5.64 -3.84
N VAL A 138 -4.47 5.56 -2.66
CA VAL A 138 -3.98 6.75 -1.93
C VAL A 138 -2.92 7.52 -2.73
N ASN A 139 -1.96 6.83 -3.34
CA ASN A 139 -0.86 7.49 -4.06
C ASN A 139 -1.33 8.28 -5.28
N ASN A 140 -2.37 7.82 -6.00
CA ASN A 140 -2.96 8.60 -7.09
C ASN A 140 -3.50 9.94 -6.59
N LEU A 141 -4.21 9.93 -5.46
CA LEU A 141 -4.77 11.16 -4.89
C LEU A 141 -3.68 12.08 -4.34
N VAL A 142 -2.66 11.53 -3.69
CA VAL A 142 -1.50 12.31 -3.22
C VAL A 142 -0.79 12.97 -4.39
N LEU A 143 -0.46 12.21 -5.43
CA LEU A 143 0.28 12.67 -6.61
C LEU A 143 -0.55 13.57 -7.54
N SER A 144 -1.89 13.52 -7.49
CA SER A 144 -2.76 14.41 -8.28
C SER A 144 -2.55 15.90 -8.01
N ARG A 145 -1.78 16.23 -6.96
CA ARG A 145 -1.29 17.59 -6.67
C ARG A 145 -0.24 18.07 -7.69
N LEU A 146 0.47 17.16 -8.31
CA LEU A 146 1.56 17.44 -9.25
C LEU A 146 1.02 17.43 -10.69
N PRO A 147 1.65 18.19 -11.60
CA PRO A 147 1.44 18.03 -13.03
C PRO A 147 1.63 16.56 -13.46
N GLU A 148 0.83 16.09 -14.42
CA GLU A 148 0.79 14.68 -14.83
C GLU A 148 2.18 14.15 -15.23
N GLU A 149 2.98 14.96 -15.93
CA GLU A 149 4.33 14.60 -16.36
C GLU A 149 5.35 14.40 -15.21
N LYS A 150 4.97 14.77 -13.99
CA LYS A 150 5.78 14.54 -12.77
C LYS A 150 5.28 13.36 -11.94
N GLN A 151 4.05 12.90 -12.18
CA GLN A 151 3.51 11.76 -11.47
C GLN A 151 4.23 10.48 -11.92
N GLY A 152 4.63 9.64 -10.97
CA GLY A 152 5.36 8.39 -11.26
C GLY A 152 6.86 8.53 -11.49
N ARG A 153 7.44 9.72 -11.37
CA ARG A 153 8.89 9.89 -11.37
C ARG A 153 9.48 9.48 -10.02
N HIS A 154 10.69 8.94 -10.06
CA HIS A 154 11.49 8.75 -8.85
C HIS A 154 11.61 10.06 -8.08
N GLY A 155 11.32 10.02 -6.80
CA GLY A 155 11.39 11.21 -5.95
C GLY A 155 10.17 12.14 -5.99
N ALA A 156 9.12 11.85 -6.78
CA ALA A 156 7.94 12.71 -6.84
C ALA A 156 7.36 13.04 -5.44
N PHE A 157 7.36 12.09 -4.51
CA PHE A 157 6.94 12.30 -3.13
C PHE A 157 7.94 13.09 -2.28
N PHE A 158 9.20 13.16 -2.71
CA PHE A 158 10.32 13.74 -1.97
C PHE A 158 10.88 15.00 -2.64
N GLU A 159 10.35 15.41 -3.80
CA GLU A 159 10.79 16.62 -4.49
C GLU A 159 10.59 17.85 -3.58
N CYS A 160 11.73 18.41 -3.16
CA CYS A 160 11.80 19.66 -2.40
C CYS A 160 11.76 20.91 -3.29
N GLY A 161 11.41 20.76 -4.58
CA GLY A 161 11.27 21.87 -5.51
C GLY A 161 10.18 22.88 -5.09
N PRO A 162 10.13 24.05 -5.71
CA PRO A 162 9.07 25.01 -5.43
C PRO A 162 7.71 24.36 -5.61
N ALA A 163 6.75 24.75 -4.75
CA ALA A 163 5.37 24.31 -4.90
C ALA A 163 4.88 24.61 -6.32
N PRO A 164 4.08 23.73 -6.96
CA PRO A 164 3.40 24.12 -8.18
C PRO A 164 2.67 25.44 -7.93
N GLU A 165 2.75 26.38 -8.87
CA GLU A 165 2.13 27.69 -8.75
C GLU A 165 0.62 27.58 -8.53
N VAL A 166 0.00 26.54 -9.07
CA VAL A 166 -1.43 26.25 -8.93
C VAL A 166 -1.60 24.80 -8.54
N VAL A 167 -2.19 24.57 -7.36
CA VAL A 167 -2.65 23.24 -6.94
C VAL A 167 -4.14 23.12 -7.33
N PRO A 168 -4.54 22.07 -8.08
CA PRO A 168 -5.95 21.89 -8.42
C PRO A 168 -6.83 21.77 -7.14
N PRO A 169 -8.08 22.26 -7.17
CA PRO A 169 -9.03 22.05 -6.09
C PRO A 169 -9.16 20.58 -5.69
N THR A 170 -9.40 20.30 -4.40
CA THR A 170 -9.43 18.93 -3.88
C THR A 170 -10.46 18.04 -4.57
N ASP A 171 -11.63 18.57 -4.91
CA ASP A 171 -12.67 17.85 -5.65
C ASP A 171 -12.21 17.43 -7.06
N GLN A 172 -11.50 18.30 -7.77
CA GLN A 172 -10.92 17.96 -9.07
C GLN A 172 -9.82 16.91 -8.94
N ARG A 173 -9.01 16.98 -7.89
CA ARG A 173 -7.98 15.98 -7.59
C ARG A 173 -8.60 14.62 -7.29
N VAL A 174 -9.66 14.60 -6.48
CA VAL A 174 -10.42 13.37 -6.19
C VAL A 174 -10.99 12.77 -7.47
N ALA A 175 -11.61 13.59 -8.34
CA ALA A 175 -12.14 13.10 -9.61
C ALA A 175 -11.05 12.54 -10.53
N HIS A 176 -9.94 13.26 -10.69
CA HIS A 176 -8.79 12.83 -11.50
C HIS A 176 -8.15 11.53 -10.97
N ALA A 177 -7.90 11.46 -9.66
CA ALA A 177 -7.34 10.26 -9.04
C ALA A 177 -8.27 9.05 -9.18
N THR A 178 -9.59 9.27 -9.07
CA THR A 178 -10.60 8.23 -9.32
C THR A 178 -10.52 7.72 -10.75
N GLU A 179 -10.50 8.62 -11.73
CA GLU A 179 -10.43 8.26 -13.15
C GLU A 179 -9.17 7.43 -13.45
N LEU A 180 -8.00 7.88 -12.99
CA LEU A 180 -6.74 7.15 -13.16
C LEU A 180 -6.79 5.76 -12.53
N THR A 181 -7.26 5.68 -11.28
CA THR A 181 -7.35 4.41 -10.55
C THR A 181 -8.26 3.43 -11.29
N LEU A 182 -9.45 3.86 -11.71
CA LEU A 182 -10.41 3.01 -12.41
C LEU A 182 -9.94 2.60 -13.82
N ARG A 183 -9.24 3.49 -14.53
CA ARG A 183 -8.62 3.17 -15.83
C ARG A 183 -7.64 2.01 -15.69
N HIS A 184 -6.75 2.07 -14.70
CA HIS A 184 -5.77 1.01 -14.46
C HIS A 184 -6.41 -0.25 -13.86
N LEU A 185 -7.45 -0.10 -13.03
CA LEU A 185 -8.22 -1.23 -12.51
C LEU A 185 -8.91 -2.02 -13.64
N GLY A 186 -9.34 -1.36 -14.71
CA GLY A 186 -9.82 -2.04 -15.91
C GLY A 186 -8.77 -2.94 -16.56
N GLY A 187 -7.51 -2.51 -16.58
CA GLY A 187 -6.37 -3.33 -17.02
C GLY A 187 -6.13 -4.53 -16.09
N TRP A 188 -6.12 -4.30 -14.78
CA TRP A 188 -6.03 -5.36 -13.77
C TRP A 188 -7.14 -6.41 -13.94
N LYS A 189 -8.40 -5.96 -14.16
CA LYS A 189 -9.55 -6.86 -14.37
C LYS A 189 -9.36 -7.75 -15.59
N ALA A 190 -8.93 -7.18 -16.72
CA ALA A 190 -8.70 -7.93 -17.94
C ALA A 190 -7.59 -9.00 -17.76
N LEU A 191 -6.50 -8.66 -17.07
CA LEU A 191 -5.42 -9.58 -16.77
C LEU A 191 -5.84 -10.67 -15.78
N ALA A 192 -6.54 -10.30 -14.71
CA ALA A 192 -7.05 -11.25 -13.71
C ALA A 192 -8.02 -12.27 -14.34
N ASP A 193 -8.94 -11.80 -15.20
CA ASP A 193 -9.86 -12.67 -15.94
C ASP A 193 -9.12 -13.64 -16.86
N GLY A 194 -8.07 -13.14 -17.54
CA GLY A 194 -7.22 -14.00 -18.40
C GLY A 194 -6.47 -15.09 -17.62
N LEU A 195 -6.17 -14.84 -16.34
CA LEU A 195 -5.53 -15.81 -15.44
C LEU A 195 -6.54 -16.69 -14.69
N GLY A 196 -7.84 -16.41 -14.76
CA GLY A 196 -8.86 -17.07 -13.96
C GLY A 196 -8.82 -16.73 -12.47
N ALA A 197 -8.18 -15.62 -12.10
CA ALA A 197 -8.05 -15.17 -10.73
C ALA A 197 -9.20 -14.20 -10.33
N ARG A 198 -9.66 -14.27 -9.08
CA ARG A 198 -10.60 -13.29 -8.53
C ARG A 198 -9.86 -11.98 -8.20
N LEU A 199 -10.36 -10.85 -8.70
CA LEU A 199 -9.81 -9.54 -8.39
C LEU A 199 -10.72 -8.79 -7.43
N THR A 200 -10.14 -8.24 -6.37
CA THR A 200 -10.80 -7.31 -5.45
C THR A 200 -9.98 -6.04 -5.32
N PHE A 201 -10.63 -4.88 -5.38
CA PHE A 201 -10.01 -3.59 -5.10
C PHE A 201 -10.33 -3.14 -3.66
N VAL A 202 -9.28 -2.79 -2.93
CA VAL A 202 -9.37 -2.30 -1.54
C VAL A 202 -8.77 -0.91 -1.49
N LEU A 203 -9.55 0.08 -1.06
CA LEU A 203 -9.03 1.42 -0.82
C LEU A 203 -8.10 1.38 0.40
N GLN A 204 -6.81 1.68 0.17
CA GLN A 204 -5.79 1.71 1.21
C GLN A 204 -6.18 2.66 2.37
N PRO A 205 -5.96 2.29 3.63
CA PRO A 205 -6.24 3.19 4.74
C PRO A 205 -5.25 4.35 4.80
N LEU A 206 -5.77 5.53 5.18
CA LEU A 206 -5.01 6.72 5.51
C LEU A 206 -5.40 7.15 6.94
N ALA A 207 -4.45 7.39 7.82
CA ALA A 207 -4.72 7.64 9.25
C ALA A 207 -5.85 8.65 9.50
N PRO A 208 -5.87 9.85 8.85
CA PRO A 208 -6.95 10.82 9.04
C PRO A 208 -8.30 10.43 8.40
N TRP A 209 -8.36 9.35 7.62
CA TRP A 209 -9.60 8.80 7.10
C TRP A 209 -10.17 7.69 8.00
N VAL A 210 -9.29 7.05 8.78
CA VAL A 210 -9.67 5.99 9.73
C VAL A 210 -10.23 6.59 11.03
N ARG A 211 -9.54 7.64 11.56
CA ARG A 211 -9.98 8.37 12.76
C ARG A 211 -9.68 9.85 12.64
N GLU A 212 -10.60 10.67 13.16
CA GLU A 212 -10.48 12.13 13.11
C GLU A 212 -9.33 12.67 13.97
N LYS A 213 -9.10 12.03 15.12
CA LYS A 213 -8.04 12.44 16.06
C LYS A 213 -7.04 11.29 16.23
N PRO A 214 -5.78 11.50 15.85
CA PRO A 214 -4.73 10.53 16.11
C PRO A 214 -4.46 10.40 17.61
N LEU A 215 -3.83 9.29 18.02
CA LEU A 215 -3.30 9.16 19.37
C LEU A 215 -2.18 10.18 19.61
N PRO A 216 -1.89 10.58 20.86
CA PRO A 216 -0.78 11.52 21.15
C PRO A 216 0.57 11.09 20.55
N ARG A 217 0.88 9.79 20.56
CA ARG A 217 2.11 9.25 19.96
C ARG A 217 2.09 9.28 18.42
N GLU A 218 0.95 9.02 17.80
CA GLU A 218 0.78 9.17 16.34
C GLU A 218 0.94 10.63 15.93
N GLN A 219 0.31 11.55 16.68
CA GLN A 219 0.44 12.98 16.42
C GLN A 219 1.89 13.44 16.53
N ALA A 220 2.63 12.99 17.56
CA ALA A 220 4.04 13.36 17.73
C ALA A 220 4.90 12.87 16.55
N LEU A 221 4.65 11.64 16.05
CA LEU A 221 5.34 11.10 14.88
C LEU A 221 4.97 11.86 13.59
N PHE A 222 3.70 12.24 13.43
CA PHE A 222 3.24 13.01 12.27
C PHE A 222 3.84 14.42 12.26
N ASP A 223 3.90 15.07 13.42
CA ASP A 223 4.49 16.42 13.56
C ASP A 223 5.99 16.39 13.26
N GLU A 224 6.75 15.41 13.78
CA GLU A 224 8.17 15.25 13.46
C GLU A 224 8.38 15.03 11.94
N LEU A 225 7.58 14.18 11.30
CA LEU A 225 7.71 13.95 9.88
C LEU A 225 7.37 15.19 9.03
N ASP A 226 6.40 15.99 9.48
CA ASP A 226 6.03 17.25 8.84
C ASP A 226 7.15 18.32 8.93
N GLU A 227 7.98 18.28 9.98
CA GLU A 227 9.12 19.18 10.16
C GLU A 227 10.33 18.80 9.29
N VAL A 228 10.57 17.48 9.12
CA VAL A 228 11.78 16.98 8.43
C VAL A 228 11.54 16.60 6.96
N SER A 229 10.30 16.68 6.48
CA SER A 229 9.92 16.24 5.13
C SER A 229 8.82 17.11 4.51
N ASN A 230 8.50 16.80 3.24
CA ASN A 230 7.36 17.41 2.53
C ASN A 230 6.03 16.66 2.77
N PHE A 231 5.94 15.77 3.75
CA PHE A 231 4.79 14.92 3.95
C PHE A 231 3.50 15.72 4.16
N ARG A 232 3.56 16.76 5.00
CA ARG A 232 2.44 17.69 5.22
C ARG A 232 1.95 18.33 3.93
N ARG A 233 2.86 18.76 3.07
CA ARG A 233 2.53 19.42 1.80
C ARG A 233 1.71 18.54 0.88
N PHE A 234 1.98 17.23 0.86
CA PHE A 234 1.29 16.28 0.00
C PHE A 234 -0.05 15.80 0.58
N HIS A 235 -0.18 15.77 1.91
CA HIS A 235 -1.31 15.10 2.57
C HIS A 235 -2.32 16.06 3.20
N ASN A 236 -1.94 17.32 3.53
CA ASN A 236 -2.75 18.19 4.38
C ASN A 236 -4.17 18.45 3.84
N ASP A 237 -4.29 18.74 2.55
CA ASP A 237 -5.55 19.07 1.89
C ASP A 237 -6.44 17.87 1.57
N ILE A 238 -5.92 16.66 1.69
CA ILE A 238 -6.69 15.41 1.56
C ILE A 238 -6.93 14.72 2.90
N SER A 239 -6.38 15.23 4.00
CA SER A 239 -6.38 14.63 5.34
C SER A 239 -7.68 14.91 6.11
N THR A 240 -8.84 14.74 5.47
CA THR A 240 -10.13 14.83 6.14
C THR A 240 -10.99 13.61 5.83
N MET A 241 -11.80 13.17 6.79
CA MET A 241 -12.75 12.06 6.58
C MET A 241 -13.73 12.35 5.43
N ALA A 242 -14.08 13.61 5.22
CA ALA A 242 -14.99 14.00 4.12
C ALA A 242 -14.37 13.71 2.75
N VAL A 243 -13.08 14.03 2.56
CA VAL A 243 -12.35 13.72 1.32
C VAL A 243 -12.22 12.21 1.14
N GLY A 244 -11.86 11.47 2.19
CA GLY A 244 -11.76 10.01 2.14
C GLY A 244 -13.09 9.36 1.72
N ARG A 245 -14.21 9.79 2.29
CA ARG A 245 -15.53 9.29 1.94
C ARG A 245 -15.92 9.61 0.50
N ALA A 246 -15.74 10.85 0.06
CA ALA A 246 -16.03 11.23 -1.32
C ALA A 246 -15.22 10.41 -2.34
N TYR A 247 -13.95 10.17 -2.04
CA TYR A 247 -13.09 9.35 -2.87
C TYR A 247 -13.54 7.88 -2.88
N ALA A 248 -13.85 7.31 -1.71
CA ALA A 248 -14.36 5.94 -1.59
C ALA A 248 -15.67 5.73 -2.34
N GLU A 249 -16.62 6.67 -2.26
CA GLU A 249 -17.90 6.60 -2.98
C GLU A 249 -17.72 6.57 -4.51
N LEU A 250 -16.83 7.40 -5.04
CA LEU A 250 -16.53 7.42 -6.48
C LEU A 250 -15.83 6.14 -6.94
N LEU A 251 -14.88 5.63 -6.15
CA LEU A 251 -14.20 4.36 -6.44
C LEU A 251 -15.19 3.19 -6.37
N ALA A 252 -16.04 3.12 -5.35
CA ALA A 252 -17.06 2.08 -5.21
C ALA A 252 -18.01 2.04 -6.42
N ALA A 253 -18.49 3.21 -6.84
CA ALA A 253 -19.34 3.31 -8.03
C ALA A 253 -18.61 2.87 -9.31
N GLY A 254 -17.32 3.20 -9.43
CA GLY A 254 -16.47 2.77 -10.54
C GLY A 254 -16.21 1.28 -10.54
N CYS A 255 -15.87 0.71 -9.40
CA CYS A 255 -15.66 -0.73 -9.22
C CYS A 255 -16.93 -1.52 -9.57
N ALA A 256 -18.09 -1.05 -9.14
CA ALA A 256 -19.38 -1.67 -9.50
C ALA A 256 -19.60 -1.73 -11.02
N ARG A 257 -19.26 -0.64 -11.75
CA ARG A 257 -19.35 -0.63 -13.23
C ARG A 257 -18.39 -1.59 -13.91
N LEU A 258 -17.21 -1.83 -13.29
CA LEU A 258 -16.20 -2.78 -13.79
C LEU A 258 -16.50 -4.23 -13.36
N GLY A 259 -17.49 -4.45 -12.50
CA GLY A 259 -17.75 -5.76 -11.91
C GLY A 259 -16.62 -6.23 -10.98
N VAL A 260 -15.92 -5.32 -10.32
CA VAL A 260 -14.85 -5.60 -9.35
C VAL A 260 -15.39 -5.35 -7.94
N PRO A 261 -15.33 -6.33 -7.02
CA PRO A 261 -15.64 -6.09 -5.61
C PRO A 261 -14.78 -4.95 -5.02
N PHE A 262 -15.38 -4.14 -4.15
CA PHE A 262 -14.77 -3.00 -3.51
C PHE A 262 -14.87 -3.10 -1.98
N LEU A 263 -13.77 -2.80 -1.29
CA LEU A 263 -13.74 -2.64 0.16
C LEU A 263 -13.09 -1.30 0.53
N ASP A 264 -13.77 -0.47 1.31
CA ASP A 264 -13.17 0.69 1.97
C ASP A 264 -12.51 0.24 3.28
N MET A 265 -11.18 0.07 3.25
CA MET A 265 -10.43 -0.34 4.43
C MET A 265 -10.40 0.73 5.53
N ASN A 266 -10.66 1.99 5.20
CA ASN A 266 -10.74 3.05 6.22
C ASN A 266 -11.93 2.81 7.17
N VAL A 267 -13.08 2.48 6.58
CA VAL A 267 -14.29 2.17 7.36
C VAL A 267 -14.12 0.86 8.12
N ALA A 268 -13.62 -0.20 7.47
CA ALA A 268 -13.42 -1.50 8.10
C ALA A 268 -12.43 -1.43 9.26
N LEU A 269 -11.29 -0.78 9.06
CA LEU A 269 -10.26 -0.62 10.10
C LEU A 269 -10.76 0.28 11.24
N GLY A 270 -11.46 1.37 10.93
CA GLY A 270 -12.03 2.27 11.94
C GLY A 270 -13.09 1.60 12.82
N ALA A 271 -13.86 0.65 12.27
CA ALA A 271 -14.83 -0.14 13.01
C ALA A 271 -14.19 -1.25 13.87
N ALA A 272 -13.05 -1.79 13.44
CA ALA A 272 -12.39 -2.91 14.10
C ALA A 272 -11.42 -2.48 15.21
N ALA A 273 -10.88 -1.27 15.12
CA ALA A 273 -9.86 -0.78 16.05
C ALA A 273 -10.47 -0.26 17.36
N ALA A 274 -9.82 -0.56 18.49
CA ALA A 274 -10.13 0.09 19.75
C ALA A 274 -9.60 1.54 19.79
N PRO A 275 -10.21 2.41 20.61
CA PRO A 275 -9.77 3.82 20.69
C PRO A 275 -8.30 4.00 21.06
N GLU A 276 -7.73 3.09 21.85
CA GLU A 276 -6.35 3.10 22.33
C GLU A 276 -5.34 2.42 21.39
N ASP A 277 -5.81 1.75 20.32
CA ASP A 277 -4.96 1.03 19.40
C ASP A 277 -4.05 1.99 18.62
N TRP A 278 -2.75 1.73 18.67
CA TRP A 278 -1.76 2.42 17.86
C TRP A 278 -1.66 1.79 16.48
N LEU A 279 -2.29 2.43 15.50
CA LEU A 279 -2.43 1.87 14.16
C LEU A 279 -1.39 2.38 13.15
N PHE A 280 -0.92 3.60 13.31
CA PHE A 280 -0.10 4.27 12.30
C PHE A 280 1.19 4.86 12.87
N ILE A 281 2.30 4.71 12.11
CA ILE A 281 3.58 5.35 12.40
C ILE A 281 3.75 6.68 11.65
N ASP A 282 3.03 6.85 10.57
CA ASP A 282 2.81 8.10 9.84
C ASP A 282 1.40 8.09 9.25
N ARG A 283 1.05 9.08 8.40
CA ARG A 283 -0.32 9.15 7.86
C ARG A 283 -0.71 7.99 6.95
N VAL A 284 0.27 7.23 6.44
CA VAL A 284 0.09 6.22 5.38
C VAL A 284 0.44 4.82 5.84
N HIS A 285 1.47 4.68 6.70
CA HIS A 285 2.06 3.40 7.04
C HIS A 285 1.63 2.92 8.42
N GLY A 286 1.29 1.63 8.48
CA GLY A 286 0.81 0.97 9.69
C GLY A 286 1.93 0.58 10.66
N THR A 287 1.54 0.41 11.93
CA THR A 287 2.29 -0.39 12.89
C THR A 287 2.05 -1.88 12.64
N ASP A 288 2.75 -2.75 13.37
CA ASP A 288 2.49 -4.20 13.34
C ASP A 288 1.04 -4.54 13.68
N LEU A 289 0.44 -3.84 14.66
CA LEU A 289 -0.97 -3.98 15.01
C LEU A 289 -1.87 -3.46 13.88
N GLY A 290 -1.54 -2.33 13.29
CA GLY A 290 -2.29 -1.77 12.17
C GLY A 290 -2.34 -2.74 10.98
N TYR A 291 -1.21 -3.34 10.65
CA TYR A 291 -1.13 -4.34 9.57
C TYR A 291 -1.84 -5.65 9.90
N ASP A 292 -1.78 -6.11 11.15
CA ASP A 292 -2.53 -7.29 11.59
C ASP A 292 -4.04 -7.09 11.48
N LEU A 293 -4.54 -5.92 11.92
CA LEU A 293 -5.95 -5.56 11.79
C LEU A 293 -6.38 -5.46 10.33
N VAL A 294 -5.56 -4.86 9.46
CA VAL A 294 -5.83 -4.82 8.01
C VAL A 294 -5.90 -6.24 7.45
N ALA A 295 -4.95 -7.12 7.79
CA ALA A 295 -4.96 -8.51 7.34
C ALA A 295 -6.23 -9.26 7.79
N ARG A 296 -6.64 -9.09 9.05
CA ARG A 296 -7.88 -9.67 9.58
C ARG A 296 -9.11 -9.15 8.83
N GLN A 297 -9.22 -7.83 8.62
CA GLN A 297 -10.34 -7.26 7.89
C GLN A 297 -10.40 -7.72 6.41
N LEU A 298 -9.25 -7.92 5.77
CA LEU A 298 -9.19 -8.52 4.43
C LEU A 298 -9.74 -9.95 4.46
N ALA A 299 -9.30 -10.77 5.40
CA ALA A 299 -9.77 -12.16 5.51
C ALA A 299 -11.28 -12.26 5.76
N ASP A 300 -11.79 -11.43 6.70
CA ASP A 300 -13.19 -11.42 7.10
C ASP A 300 -14.13 -10.93 5.98
N HIS A 301 -13.75 -9.88 5.23
CA HIS A 301 -14.61 -9.26 4.22
C HIS A 301 -14.53 -9.92 2.84
N LEU A 302 -13.44 -10.62 2.54
CA LEU A 302 -13.21 -11.20 1.22
C LEU A 302 -13.39 -12.73 1.19
N ASP A 303 -13.87 -13.33 2.29
CA ASP A 303 -14.08 -14.78 2.43
C ASP A 303 -12.82 -15.57 2.01
N LEU A 304 -11.67 -15.20 2.62
CA LEU A 304 -10.37 -15.78 2.29
C LEU A 304 -9.94 -16.92 3.22
N ALA A 305 -10.76 -17.29 4.19
CA ALA A 305 -10.44 -18.30 5.18
C ALA A 305 -10.21 -19.72 4.59
#